data_93fb913eb659f4cdb2cc1464cfb14aed
#
_entry.id   93fb913eb659f4cdb2cc1464cfb14aed
#
_cell.length_a   1.000
_cell.length_b   1.000
_cell.length_c   1.000
_cell.angle_alpha   90.00
_cell.angle_beta   90.00
_cell.angle_gamma   90.00
#
_symmetry.space_group_name_H-M   'P 1'
#
loop_
_entity.id
_entity.type
_entity.pdbx_description
1 polymer ?
#
loop_
_entity_poly.entity_id
_entity_poly.type
_entity_poly.pdbx_seq_one_letter_code
_entity_poly.pdbx_strand_id
1 'polypeptide(L)'
;MPPEGVARCRGAWARLAGRQTCVVHGDPNPRNIRMTADRVALIDWDEAHLDVPDLDLVMPYNAAGLDDEAYDIAAQAWAAWEAAVCWDDEHSVKRLAEVRSV
;
A
#
# COMPACT_ATOMS: atom_id res chain seq x y z
N MET A 1 11.76 -10.53 10.87
CA MET A 1 10.66 -11.25 10.16
C MET A 1 11.14 -12.65 9.80
N PRO A 2 10.33 -13.68 10.01
CA PRO A 2 10.69 -15.05 9.60
C PRO A 2 10.91 -15.17 8.09
N PRO A 3 11.77 -16.11 7.64
CA PRO A 3 12.03 -16.29 6.19
C PRO A 3 10.79 -16.50 5.34
N GLU A 4 9.79 -17.24 5.84
CA GLU A 4 8.52 -17.41 5.16
C GLU A 4 7.79 -16.07 4.97
N GLY A 5 7.79 -15.22 5.98
CA GLY A 5 7.20 -13.89 5.91
C GLY A 5 7.89 -13.03 4.85
N VAL A 6 9.21 -13.07 4.78
CA VAL A 6 9.97 -12.37 3.75
C VAL A 6 9.58 -12.85 2.35
N ALA A 7 9.46 -14.16 2.18
CA ALA A 7 9.06 -14.74 0.88
C ALA A 7 7.66 -14.29 0.47
N ARG A 8 6.71 -14.26 1.40
CA ARG A 8 5.35 -13.79 1.15
C ARG A 8 5.33 -12.32 0.73
N CYS A 9 6.05 -11.46 1.43
CA CYS A 9 6.15 -10.04 1.07
C CYS A 9 6.75 -9.86 -0.32
N ARG A 10 7.83 -10.56 -0.60
CA ARG A 10 8.45 -10.51 -1.94
C ARG A 10 7.50 -10.97 -3.04
N GLY A 11 6.72 -12.02 -2.77
CA GLY A 11 5.70 -12.50 -3.70
C GLY A 11 4.62 -11.44 -3.99
N ALA A 12 4.15 -10.75 -2.95
CA ALA A 12 3.19 -9.67 -3.11
C ALA A 12 3.75 -8.53 -3.96
N TRP A 13 4.98 -8.10 -3.72
CA TRP A 13 5.62 -7.03 -4.49
C TRP A 13 5.96 -7.45 -5.92
N ALA A 14 6.30 -8.72 -6.15
CA ALA A 14 6.61 -9.22 -7.49
C ALA A 14 5.44 -9.05 -8.47
N ARG A 15 4.20 -9.05 -7.98
CA ARG A 15 3.01 -8.84 -8.80
C ARG A 15 2.91 -7.40 -9.34
N LEU A 16 3.66 -6.46 -8.76
CA LEU A 16 3.74 -5.08 -9.26
C LEU A 16 4.79 -4.92 -10.36
N ALA A 17 5.65 -5.90 -10.58
CA ALA A 17 6.75 -5.80 -11.52
C ALA A 17 6.26 -5.54 -12.95
N GLY A 18 6.99 -4.69 -13.68
CA GLY A 18 6.67 -4.35 -15.07
C GLY A 18 5.56 -3.32 -15.24
N ARG A 19 4.93 -2.86 -14.17
CA ARG A 19 3.91 -1.81 -14.24
C ARG A 19 4.56 -0.43 -14.29
N GLN A 20 3.86 0.51 -14.92
CA GLN A 20 4.30 1.89 -14.97
C GLN A 20 4.33 2.51 -13.56
N THR A 21 5.36 3.29 -13.28
CA THR A 21 5.53 3.96 -11.98
C THR A 21 5.42 5.49 -12.12
N CYS A 22 5.08 6.13 -11.02
CA CYS A 22 5.07 7.58 -10.88
C CYS A 22 5.42 7.95 -9.45
N VAL A 23 5.49 9.22 -9.13
CA VAL A 23 5.60 9.66 -7.74
C VAL A 23 4.25 9.39 -7.07
N VAL A 24 4.27 8.57 -6.02
CA VAL A 24 3.10 8.31 -5.18
C VAL A 24 3.23 9.06 -3.85
N HIS A 25 2.10 9.35 -3.23
CA HIS A 25 2.08 9.99 -1.90
C HIS A 25 2.64 9.03 -0.83
N GLY A 26 2.24 7.77 -0.89
CA GLY A 26 2.74 6.71 -0.02
C GLY A 26 1.94 6.48 1.26
N ASP A 27 1.11 7.45 1.69
CA ASP A 27 0.26 7.32 2.88
C ASP A 27 -1.03 8.16 2.75
N PRO A 28 -1.85 7.91 1.71
CA PRO A 28 -3.04 8.73 1.45
C PRO A 28 -4.24 8.28 2.28
N ASN A 29 -4.03 8.08 3.59
CA ASN A 29 -5.13 7.80 4.49
C ASN A 29 -6.01 9.06 4.66
N PRO A 30 -7.28 8.92 5.12
CA PRO A 30 -8.19 10.07 5.21
C PRO A 30 -7.69 11.23 6.07
N ARG A 31 -6.81 10.97 7.05
CA ARG A 31 -6.22 12.04 7.88
C ARG A 31 -5.28 12.94 7.10
N ASN A 32 -4.72 12.45 6.00
CA ASN A 32 -3.83 13.20 5.13
C ASN A 32 -4.54 13.84 3.93
N ILE A 33 -5.86 13.72 3.88
CA ILE A 33 -6.69 14.31 2.84
C ILE A 33 -7.49 15.45 3.47
N ARG A 34 -7.36 16.65 2.91
CA ARG A 34 -8.11 17.84 3.34
C ARG A 34 -9.03 18.27 2.22
N MET A 35 -10.30 18.43 2.52
CA MET A 35 -11.31 18.80 1.53
C MET A 35 -12.06 20.05 1.99
N THR A 36 -12.27 20.95 1.03
CA THR A 36 -13.23 22.05 1.13
C THR A 36 -14.28 21.88 0.02
N ALA A 37 -15.21 22.83 -0.10
CA ALA A 37 -16.27 22.75 -1.13
C ALA A 37 -15.72 22.67 -2.56
N ASP A 38 -14.52 23.24 -2.81
CA ASP A 38 -13.94 23.39 -4.14
C ASP A 38 -12.50 22.87 -4.27
N ARG A 39 -11.91 22.33 -3.20
CA ARG A 39 -10.51 21.88 -3.20
C ARG A 39 -10.32 20.54 -2.48
N VAL A 40 -9.35 19.80 -2.97
CA VAL A 40 -8.80 18.63 -2.28
C VAL A 40 -7.29 18.83 -2.18
N ALA A 41 -6.74 18.64 -1.00
CA ALA A 41 -5.30 18.73 -0.76
C ALA A 41 -4.81 17.46 -0.06
N LEU A 42 -3.63 17.03 -0.45
CA LEU A 42 -2.90 15.96 0.24
C LEU A 42 -1.81 16.60 1.09
N ILE A 43 -1.72 16.19 2.34
CA ILE A 43 -0.67 16.62 3.27
C ILE A 43 0.16 15.43 3.72
N ASP A 44 1.28 15.70 4.40
CA ASP A 44 2.20 14.68 4.92
C ASP A 44 2.78 13.79 3.82
N TRP A 45 3.73 14.35 3.07
CA TRP A 45 4.40 13.72 1.94
C TRP A 45 5.70 12.97 2.33
N ASP A 46 5.90 12.69 3.61
CA ASP A 46 7.13 12.06 4.10
C ASP A 46 7.39 10.69 3.48
N GLU A 47 6.36 9.98 3.08
CA GLU A 47 6.45 8.65 2.47
C GLU A 47 6.49 8.69 0.94
N ALA A 48 6.52 9.87 0.33
CA ALA A 48 6.47 10.01 -1.13
C ALA A 48 7.69 9.34 -1.78
N HIS A 49 7.42 8.56 -2.83
CA HIS A 49 8.45 7.80 -3.55
C HIS A 49 7.94 7.40 -4.93
N LEU A 50 8.81 6.81 -5.75
CA LEU A 50 8.42 6.23 -7.04
C LEU A 50 7.85 4.84 -6.83
N ASP A 51 6.63 4.62 -7.29
CA ASP A 51 5.98 3.32 -7.20
C ASP A 51 4.78 3.24 -8.13
N VAL A 52 4.09 2.12 -8.12
CA VAL A 52 2.87 1.92 -8.92
C VAL A 52 1.74 2.78 -8.35
N PRO A 53 1.06 3.60 -9.17
CA PRO A 53 0.04 4.53 -8.67
C PRO A 53 -1.15 3.85 -7.98
N ASP A 54 -1.46 2.60 -8.30
CA ASP A 54 -2.54 1.84 -7.67
C ASP A 54 -2.39 1.79 -6.13
N LEU A 55 -1.16 1.85 -5.62
CA LEU A 55 -0.90 1.82 -4.19
C LEU A 55 -1.52 3.02 -3.46
N ASP A 56 -1.59 4.18 -4.11
CA ASP A 56 -2.23 5.37 -3.54
C ASP A 56 -3.76 5.29 -3.58
N LEU A 57 -4.34 4.32 -4.27
CA LEU A 57 -5.79 4.20 -4.42
C LEU A 57 -6.43 3.16 -3.50
N VAL A 58 -5.62 2.42 -2.72
CA VAL A 58 -6.14 1.38 -1.81
C VAL A 58 -6.83 1.97 -0.59
N MET A 59 -6.24 2.99 0.03
CA MET A 59 -6.73 3.56 1.29
C MET A 59 -7.82 4.62 1.15
N PRO A 60 -7.78 5.54 0.17
CA PRO A 60 -8.78 6.59 0.10
C PRO A 60 -10.12 6.06 -0.42
N TYR A 61 -11.17 6.41 0.29
CA TYR A 61 -12.60 6.31 -0.10
C TYR A 61 -12.96 5.21 -1.12
N ASN A 62 -13.04 3.96 -0.65
CA ASN A 62 -13.54 2.82 -1.42
C ASN A 62 -12.66 2.40 -2.61
N ALA A 63 -11.41 2.75 -2.60
CA ALA A 63 -10.46 2.37 -3.66
C ALA A 63 -10.99 2.70 -5.07
N ALA A 64 -11.56 3.89 -5.23
CA ALA A 64 -12.20 4.30 -6.46
C ALA A 64 -11.26 4.19 -7.66
N GLY A 65 -11.75 3.58 -8.75
CA GLY A 65 -11.00 3.43 -9.99
C GLY A 65 -10.18 2.15 -10.12
N LEU A 66 -10.13 1.31 -9.09
CA LEU A 66 -9.48 0.00 -9.18
C LEU A 66 -10.52 -1.10 -9.40
N ASP A 67 -10.24 -2.00 -10.35
CA ASP A 67 -10.98 -3.24 -10.43
C ASP A 67 -10.55 -4.22 -9.32
N ASP A 68 -11.26 -5.34 -9.17
CA ASP A 68 -11.02 -6.28 -8.07
C ASP A 68 -9.60 -6.85 -8.09
N GLU A 69 -9.07 -7.17 -9.27
CA GLU A 69 -7.71 -7.70 -9.40
C GLU A 69 -6.66 -6.65 -9.05
N ALA A 70 -6.79 -5.44 -9.58
CA ALA A 70 -5.87 -4.35 -9.29
C ALA A 70 -5.90 -3.98 -7.80
N TYR A 71 -7.08 -3.93 -7.20
CA TYR A 71 -7.23 -3.71 -5.77
C TYR A 71 -6.51 -4.79 -4.96
N ASP A 72 -6.72 -6.05 -5.31
CA ASP A 72 -6.12 -7.17 -4.59
C ASP A 72 -4.59 -7.11 -4.64
N ILE A 73 -4.02 -6.89 -5.82
CA ILE A 73 -2.57 -6.77 -5.98
C ILE A 73 -2.02 -5.63 -5.13
N ALA A 74 -2.64 -4.45 -5.17
CA ALA A 74 -2.19 -3.28 -4.43
C ALA A 74 -2.38 -3.45 -2.92
N ALA A 75 -3.50 -4.01 -2.49
CA ALA A 75 -3.77 -4.27 -1.06
C ALA A 75 -2.78 -5.27 -0.46
N GLN A 76 -2.43 -6.33 -1.19
CA GLN A 76 -1.42 -7.30 -0.76
C GLN A 76 -0.03 -6.67 -0.66
N ALA A 77 0.33 -5.83 -1.62
CA ALA A 77 1.61 -5.11 -1.58
C ALA A 77 1.66 -4.13 -0.40
N TRP A 78 0.56 -3.45 -0.10
CA TRP A 78 0.43 -2.55 1.05
C TRP A 78 0.61 -3.31 2.37
N ALA A 79 -0.12 -4.41 2.54
CA ALA A 79 0.00 -5.23 3.75
C ALA A 79 1.43 -5.73 3.96
N ALA A 80 2.09 -6.15 2.89
CA ALA A 80 3.48 -6.58 2.93
C ALA A 80 4.41 -5.45 3.34
N TRP A 81 4.19 -4.24 2.84
CA TRP A 81 5.01 -3.08 3.18
C TRP A 81 4.85 -2.69 4.66
N GLU A 82 3.63 -2.61 5.16
CA GLU A 82 3.39 -2.31 6.56
C GLU A 82 3.97 -3.38 7.49
N ALA A 83 3.90 -4.64 7.10
CA ALA A 83 4.50 -5.72 7.87
C ALA A 83 6.02 -5.59 7.94
N ALA A 84 6.66 -5.18 6.84
CA ALA A 84 8.11 -5.11 6.74
C ALA A 84 8.70 -3.88 7.43
N VAL A 85 8.07 -2.72 7.29
CA VAL A 85 8.60 -1.43 7.76
C VAL A 85 8.65 -1.33 9.28
N CYS A 86 7.64 -1.84 9.95
CA CYS A 86 7.54 -1.78 11.41
C CYS A 86 7.54 -3.17 12.03
N TRP A 87 8.38 -4.08 11.51
CA TRP A 87 8.46 -5.41 12.08
C TRP A 87 8.82 -5.30 13.56
N ASP A 88 8.28 -6.15 14.38
CA ASP A 88 8.38 -6.25 15.84
C ASP A 88 7.21 -5.63 16.61
N ASP A 89 6.27 -4.95 15.97
CA ASP A 89 5.05 -4.53 16.64
C ASP A 89 3.86 -5.47 16.32
N GLU A 90 2.82 -5.35 17.14
CA GLU A 90 1.63 -6.19 17.00
C GLU A 90 0.91 -5.93 15.66
N HIS A 91 0.91 -4.69 15.20
CA HIS A 91 0.29 -4.32 13.93
C HIS A 91 0.98 -5.01 12.75
N SER A 92 2.31 -5.02 12.73
CA SER A 92 3.09 -5.68 11.68
C SER A 92 2.80 -7.17 11.58
N VAL A 93 2.70 -7.84 12.71
CA VAL A 93 2.37 -9.27 12.75
C VAL A 93 0.98 -9.52 12.17
N LYS A 94 0.01 -8.68 12.50
CA LYS A 94 -1.35 -8.76 11.93
C LYS A 94 -1.33 -8.54 10.42
N ARG A 95 -0.60 -7.54 9.96
CA ARG A 95 -0.52 -7.25 8.51
C ARG A 95 0.15 -8.38 7.75
N LEU A 96 1.19 -9.00 8.31
CA LEU A 96 1.82 -10.16 7.67
C LEU A 96 0.82 -11.32 7.51
N ALA A 97 -0.06 -11.53 8.48
CA ALA A 97 -1.07 -12.58 8.40
C ALA A 97 -2.05 -12.38 7.23
N GLU A 98 -2.22 -11.15 6.77
CA GLU A 98 -3.08 -10.82 5.62
C GLU A 98 -2.38 -11.08 4.27
N VAL A 99 -1.05 -11.17 4.25
CA VAL A 99 -0.29 -11.43 3.03
C VAL A 99 -0.37 -12.91 2.69
N ARG A 100 -0.88 -13.21 1.49
CA ARG A 100 -1.08 -14.61 1.09
C ARG A 100 0.24 -15.35 0.92
N SER A 101 0.19 -16.66 1.16
CA SER A 101 1.31 -17.55 0.88
C SER A 101 1.62 -17.55 -0.62
N VAL A 102 2.88 -17.66 -0.91
CA VAL A 102 3.37 -17.74 -2.29
C VAL A 102 3.08 -19.12 -2.88
#